data_c88f265922fe945ca2d6e4bacdc71a33
#
_entry.id   c88f265922fe945ca2d6e4bacdc71a33
#
_cell.length_a   1.000
_cell.length_b   1.000
_cell.length_c   1.000
_cell.angle_alpha   90.00
_cell.angle_beta   90.00
_cell.angle_gamma   90.00
#
_symmetry.space_group_name_H-M   'P 1'
#
loop_
_entity.id
_entity.type
_entity.pdbx_description
1 polymer ?
#
loop_
_entity_poly.entity_id
_entity_poly.type
_entity_poly.pdbx_seq_one_letter_code
_entity_poly.pdbx_strand_id
1 'polypeptide(L)'
;MSANIFQISHEGSAGQPGDDGFIALGNAASLKPGWGDYGTIREFFLTQSVNEDELYGFLSSDFHKRTALSAAEVLAFIGDNPGHEVYTFSPSIEDSACYLNVFEQANGLYPGFIEAAELFLRTIGLDANLRTLPMDFRSIVYGNYVVAKPSFWETWFALTEKLFDLFEGENPAFRQQLAASVACNPPIGLRVLLIERIASLILALCPEIKVCAFSARSMSLPQTAAPDCEPQLALLNDLKTGYAQNEDSESLHSFYTLRGAVLQTRHGQSVARAKDGFLSTQLPASRDMLYVCFTHVPLPFDFPSFVSPFYLGDAQGPGKANLRDIAPEWLPYHPQLGAVAGGFALKNYIVLNQLQVKQIGICQYRKFVSTRRLTETVAANYPVMDMVTRPTLESVDLAEIMAPAGRDFLFGQLCRLQGGYFNQYRESHVAEDFLLFTAVAIELGVLGRHEVMPFFNEQVFVPGGIELGVFPADFWVNAITAVEAVVRTCFERYPVKREGYQARVWAFCAERLGSYLLLRHLVSKYAGVNWQQQFVGQLNLYTEDAQAAYVGGR
;
A
#
# COMPACT_ATOMS: atom_id res chain seq x y z
N MET A 1 31.24 -20.42 22.23
CA MET A 1 31.59 -20.08 20.84
C MET A 1 32.03 -18.62 20.88
N SER A 2 33.20 -18.28 20.36
CA SER A 2 33.69 -16.91 20.33
C SER A 2 32.96 -16.13 19.26
N ALA A 3 32.65 -14.83 19.52
CA ALA A 3 32.01 -13.96 18.56
C ALA A 3 32.87 -12.71 18.34
N ASN A 4 33.29 -12.50 17.10
CA ASN A 4 34.03 -11.32 16.65
C ASN A 4 33.02 -10.34 16.04
N ILE A 5 32.61 -9.34 16.83
CA ILE A 5 31.62 -8.36 16.39
C ILE A 5 32.33 -7.03 16.16
N PHE A 6 32.32 -6.63 14.89
CA PHE A 6 32.96 -5.40 14.43
C PHE A 6 31.94 -4.25 14.37
N GLN A 7 32.36 -3.07 14.84
CA GLN A 7 31.61 -1.83 14.64
C GLN A 7 32.31 -0.97 13.60
N ILE A 8 31.59 -0.68 12.50
CA ILE A 8 32.12 0.10 11.40
C ILE A 8 32.02 1.59 11.74
N SER A 9 33.16 2.31 11.67
CA SER A 9 33.24 3.74 11.89
C SER A 9 33.48 4.50 10.57
N HIS A 10 32.73 5.56 10.32
CA HIS A 10 32.93 6.45 9.18
C HIS A 10 33.85 7.63 9.52
N GLU A 11 34.65 8.10 8.56
CA GLU A 11 35.44 9.34 8.69
C GLU A 11 34.51 10.52 9.04
N GLY A 12 34.77 11.15 10.19
CA GLY A 12 33.94 12.26 10.71
C GLY A 12 33.16 11.94 11.98
N SER A 13 33.03 10.67 12.37
CA SER A 13 32.48 10.25 13.68
C SER A 13 33.56 10.11 14.78
N ALA A 14 34.76 10.65 14.56
CA ALA A 14 35.85 10.69 15.54
C ALA A 14 35.43 11.54 16.75
N GLY A 15 34.79 10.89 17.72
CA GLY A 15 34.38 11.53 18.98
C GLY A 15 33.17 10.90 19.68
N GLN A 16 32.46 9.97 19.07
CA GLN A 16 31.55 9.10 19.83
C GLN A 16 32.34 7.84 20.23
N PRO A 17 32.54 7.56 21.54
CA PRO A 17 33.11 6.30 21.95
C PRO A 17 32.22 5.19 21.40
N GLY A 18 32.80 4.29 20.59
CA GLY A 18 32.16 3.03 20.26
C GLY A 18 31.84 2.28 21.56
N ASP A 19 30.87 1.39 21.52
CA ASP A 19 30.63 0.51 22.66
C ASP A 19 31.92 -0.31 22.91
N ASP A 20 32.54 -0.17 24.07
CA ASP A 20 33.84 -0.77 24.40
C ASP A 20 33.90 -2.29 24.28
N GLY A 21 32.78 -2.94 24.02
CA GLY A 21 32.69 -4.40 23.79
C GLY A 21 32.74 -4.84 22.32
N PHE A 22 32.65 -3.91 21.37
CA PHE A 22 32.80 -4.23 19.94
C PHE A 22 34.20 -3.93 19.42
N ILE A 23 34.64 -4.69 18.42
CA ILE A 23 35.95 -4.50 17.77
C ILE A 23 35.82 -3.35 16.77
N ALA A 24 36.59 -2.28 16.92
CA ALA A 24 36.56 -1.17 15.97
C ALA A 24 37.08 -1.62 14.59
N LEU A 25 36.27 -1.42 13.54
CA LEU A 25 36.66 -1.64 12.16
C LEU A 25 36.63 -0.30 11.40
N GLY A 26 37.82 0.22 11.12
CA GLY A 26 37.97 1.51 10.43
C GLY A 26 37.53 1.41 8.97
N ASN A 27 36.88 2.45 8.48
CA ASN A 27 36.58 2.59 7.06
C ASN A 27 37.87 2.93 6.32
N ALA A 28 38.38 2.00 5.52
CA ALA A 28 39.64 2.23 4.81
C ALA A 28 39.46 3.27 3.70
N ALA A 29 40.38 4.21 3.60
CA ALA A 29 40.38 5.32 2.64
C ALA A 29 40.42 4.87 1.14
N SER A 30 40.54 3.58 0.88
CA SER A 30 40.61 2.99 -0.46
C SER A 30 39.25 2.61 -1.07
N LEU A 31 38.15 2.80 -0.34
CA LEU A 31 36.84 2.30 -0.76
C LEU A 31 36.19 3.16 -1.83
N LYS A 32 35.59 2.51 -2.82
CA LYS A 32 34.81 3.22 -3.84
C LYS A 32 33.64 3.97 -3.21
N PRO A 33 33.46 5.26 -3.49
CA PRO A 33 32.38 6.05 -2.90
C PRO A 33 31.00 5.46 -3.19
N GLY A 34 30.11 5.52 -2.19
CA GLY A 34 28.69 5.19 -2.34
C GLY A 34 28.33 3.72 -2.12
N TRP A 35 29.22 2.90 -1.54
CA TRP A 35 28.91 1.51 -1.13
C TRP A 35 28.62 1.39 0.36
N GLY A 36 28.71 2.48 1.13
CA GLY A 36 28.43 2.47 2.57
C GLY A 36 29.26 1.45 3.34
N ASP A 37 28.66 0.80 4.32
CA ASP A 37 29.31 -0.22 5.15
C ASP A 37 29.83 -1.42 4.36
N TYR A 38 29.19 -1.72 3.21
CA TYR A 38 29.59 -2.86 2.38
C TYR A 38 31.06 -2.80 1.94
N GLY A 39 31.55 -1.62 1.62
CA GLY A 39 32.94 -1.47 1.21
C GLY A 39 33.91 -1.99 2.27
N THR A 40 33.68 -1.64 3.54
CA THR A 40 34.49 -2.08 4.68
C THR A 40 34.36 -3.59 4.93
N ILE A 41 33.14 -4.12 4.85
CA ILE A 41 32.89 -5.56 5.00
C ILE A 41 33.59 -6.34 3.87
N ARG A 42 33.50 -5.83 2.65
CA ARG A 42 34.15 -6.40 1.48
C ARG A 42 35.67 -6.48 1.65
N GLU A 43 36.31 -5.40 2.09
CA GLU A 43 37.75 -5.38 2.33
C GLU A 43 38.15 -6.40 3.40
N PHE A 44 37.36 -6.51 4.47
CA PHE A 44 37.59 -7.52 5.50
C PHE A 44 37.65 -8.92 4.89
N PHE A 45 36.65 -9.35 4.13
CA PHE A 45 36.62 -10.69 3.53
C PHE A 45 37.68 -10.93 2.45
N LEU A 46 38.17 -9.88 1.80
CA LEU A 46 39.27 -10.01 0.83
C LEU A 46 40.66 -10.10 1.48
N THR A 47 40.82 -9.61 2.71
CA THR A 47 42.14 -9.47 3.33
C THR A 47 42.33 -10.33 4.60
N GLN A 48 41.25 -10.74 5.23
CA GLN A 48 41.29 -11.48 6.49
C GLN A 48 40.82 -12.91 6.30
N SER A 49 41.46 -13.83 6.99
CA SER A 49 40.98 -15.21 7.12
C SER A 49 40.01 -15.31 8.29
N VAL A 50 38.92 -16.04 8.10
CA VAL A 50 37.90 -16.31 9.12
C VAL A 50 38.08 -17.71 9.70
N ASN A 51 37.69 -17.88 10.97
CA ASN A 51 37.73 -19.17 11.67
C ASN A 51 36.31 -19.78 11.66
N GLU A 52 36.13 -20.97 11.13
CA GLU A 52 34.86 -21.68 11.01
C GLU A 52 34.14 -21.95 12.35
N ASP A 53 34.89 -21.97 13.44
CA ASP A 53 34.37 -22.22 14.77
C ASP A 53 33.89 -20.95 15.49
N GLU A 54 34.05 -19.78 14.89
CA GLU A 54 33.70 -18.49 15.44
C GLU A 54 32.52 -17.85 14.72
N LEU A 55 31.93 -16.86 15.36
CA LEU A 55 30.87 -16.02 14.80
C LEU A 55 31.43 -14.64 14.41
N TYR A 56 30.91 -14.07 13.35
CA TYR A 56 31.28 -12.74 12.85
C TYR A 56 30.07 -11.85 12.70
N GLY A 57 30.21 -10.58 13.10
CA GLY A 57 29.18 -9.56 12.94
C GLY A 57 29.78 -8.24 12.49
N PHE A 58 29.07 -7.50 11.64
CA PHE A 58 29.49 -6.21 11.10
C PHE A 58 28.38 -5.20 11.30
N LEU A 59 28.47 -4.43 12.38
CA LEU A 59 27.41 -3.51 12.82
C LEU A 59 27.78 -2.07 12.45
N SER A 60 26.81 -1.29 12.00
CA SER A 60 27.02 0.12 11.71
C SER A 60 27.25 0.94 12.99
N SER A 61 27.84 2.12 12.86
CA SER A 61 27.99 3.08 13.98
C SER A 61 26.65 3.47 14.63
N ASP A 62 25.55 3.37 13.88
CA ASP A 62 24.20 3.68 14.37
C ASP A 62 23.52 2.50 15.10
N PHE A 63 24.17 1.34 15.24
CA PHE A 63 23.56 0.13 15.80
C PHE A 63 22.93 0.37 17.17
N HIS A 64 23.70 0.89 18.12
CA HIS A 64 23.20 1.20 19.48
C HIS A 64 22.04 2.20 19.45
N LYS A 65 22.13 3.24 18.63
CA LYS A 65 21.06 4.25 18.47
C LYS A 65 19.77 3.65 17.95
N ARG A 66 19.85 2.65 17.05
CA ARG A 66 18.69 2.02 16.40
C ARG A 66 18.12 0.84 17.18
N THR A 67 18.93 0.16 17.99
CA THR A 67 18.49 -1.04 18.72
C THR A 67 18.42 -0.83 20.22
N ALA A 68 19.09 0.20 20.76
CA ALA A 68 19.38 0.44 22.18
C ALA A 68 20.16 -0.72 22.85
N LEU A 69 20.76 -1.64 22.06
CA LEU A 69 21.53 -2.76 22.57
C LEU A 69 23.00 -2.39 22.73
N SER A 70 23.58 -2.74 23.87
CA SER A 70 24.99 -2.69 24.14
C SER A 70 25.71 -3.96 23.63
N ALA A 71 27.02 -3.90 23.48
CA ALA A 71 27.84 -5.06 23.15
C ALA A 71 27.66 -6.20 24.17
N ALA A 72 27.58 -5.86 25.47
CA ALA A 72 27.37 -6.85 26.52
C ALA A 72 26.05 -7.60 26.36
N GLU A 73 24.95 -6.90 26.00
CA GLU A 73 23.66 -7.53 25.78
C GLU A 73 23.64 -8.41 24.53
N VAL A 74 24.29 -7.99 23.44
CA VAL A 74 24.44 -8.79 22.22
C VAL A 74 25.23 -10.07 22.51
N LEU A 75 26.37 -9.97 23.19
CA LEU A 75 27.21 -11.12 23.54
C LEU A 75 26.52 -12.05 24.54
N ALA A 76 25.80 -11.51 25.53
CA ALA A 76 25.00 -12.31 26.47
C ALA A 76 23.90 -13.08 25.72
N PHE A 77 23.16 -12.44 24.82
CA PHE A 77 22.12 -13.10 24.01
C PHE A 77 22.67 -14.26 23.20
N ILE A 78 23.82 -14.07 22.55
CA ILE A 78 24.49 -15.15 21.78
C ILE A 78 24.91 -16.29 22.73
N GLY A 79 25.47 -15.95 23.90
CA GLY A 79 25.90 -16.92 24.91
C GLY A 79 24.76 -17.74 25.50
N ASP A 80 23.62 -17.11 25.74
CA ASP A 80 22.42 -17.72 26.32
C ASP A 80 21.65 -18.60 25.31
N ASN A 81 21.90 -18.43 24.00
CA ASN A 81 21.24 -19.16 22.92
C ASN A 81 22.25 -19.92 22.03
N PRO A 82 23.01 -20.87 22.55
CA PRO A 82 24.05 -21.55 21.79
C PRO A 82 23.47 -22.46 20.70
N GLY A 83 24.26 -22.75 19.68
CA GLY A 83 23.94 -23.74 18.65
C GLY A 83 23.20 -23.20 17.43
N HIS A 84 23.02 -21.90 17.33
CA HIS A 84 22.52 -21.25 16.14
C HIS A 84 23.65 -20.83 15.20
N GLU A 85 23.34 -20.72 13.91
CA GLU A 85 24.29 -20.32 12.87
C GLU A 85 24.23 -18.82 12.60
N VAL A 86 23.06 -18.22 12.83
CA VAL A 86 22.79 -16.80 12.60
C VAL A 86 21.99 -16.21 13.77
N TYR A 87 22.41 -15.05 14.24
CA TYR A 87 21.73 -14.24 15.24
C TYR A 87 21.36 -12.91 14.61
N THR A 88 20.08 -12.51 14.67
CA THR A 88 19.57 -11.28 14.06
C THR A 88 19.07 -10.28 15.09
N PHE A 89 19.28 -8.98 14.83
CA PHE A 89 18.95 -7.86 15.74
C PHE A 89 18.14 -6.79 15.03
N SER A 90 16.99 -7.16 14.47
CA SER A 90 16.13 -6.21 13.73
C SER A 90 15.36 -5.28 14.66
N PRO A 91 15.51 -3.94 14.53
CA PRO A 91 15.02 -2.98 15.50
C PRO A 91 13.52 -2.69 15.42
N SER A 92 12.84 -3.08 14.35
CA SER A 92 11.42 -2.71 14.12
C SER A 92 10.53 -3.95 14.07
N ILE A 93 9.78 -4.16 15.14
CA ILE A 93 8.72 -5.18 15.15
C ILE A 93 7.60 -4.83 14.16
N GLU A 94 7.33 -3.56 14.00
CA GLU A 94 6.24 -3.06 13.16
C GLU A 94 6.51 -3.28 11.68
N ASP A 95 7.70 -2.90 11.21
CA ASP A 95 8.10 -3.13 9.82
C ASP A 95 8.24 -4.63 9.55
N SER A 96 8.78 -5.38 10.51
CA SER A 96 8.86 -6.84 10.40
C SER A 96 7.49 -7.50 10.33
N ALA A 97 6.50 -7.01 11.04
CA ALA A 97 5.16 -7.59 11.08
C ALA A 97 4.26 -7.12 9.91
N CYS A 98 4.29 -5.82 9.58
CA CYS A 98 3.34 -5.22 8.64
C CYS A 98 3.65 -5.45 7.16
N TYR A 99 4.86 -5.86 6.80
CA TYR A 99 5.20 -6.16 5.42
C TYR A 99 5.43 -7.66 5.21
N LEU A 100 5.04 -8.18 4.04
CA LEU A 100 5.26 -9.58 3.72
C LEU A 100 6.74 -9.91 3.74
N ASN A 101 7.58 -8.97 3.27
CA ASN A 101 9.04 -9.07 3.26
C ASN A 101 9.70 -7.69 3.21
N VAL A 102 11.03 -7.68 3.31
CA VAL A 102 11.85 -6.46 3.27
C VAL A 102 11.83 -5.74 1.92
N PHE A 103 11.51 -6.44 0.83
CA PHE A 103 11.41 -5.86 -0.51
C PHE A 103 10.09 -5.10 -0.67
N GLU A 104 8.99 -5.64 -0.15
CA GLU A 104 7.70 -4.94 -0.09
C GLU A 104 7.81 -3.67 0.75
N GLN A 105 8.47 -3.75 1.91
CA GLN A 105 8.73 -2.58 2.76
C GLN A 105 9.52 -1.49 2.02
N ALA A 106 10.60 -1.87 1.34
CA ALA A 106 11.40 -0.93 0.57
C ALA A 106 10.63 -0.35 -0.62
N ASN A 107 9.79 -1.16 -1.28
CA ASN A 107 8.97 -0.70 -2.40
C ASN A 107 7.91 0.31 -1.97
N GLY A 108 7.39 0.20 -0.75
CA GLY A 108 6.50 1.19 -0.15
C GLY A 108 7.17 2.56 0.06
N LEU A 109 8.48 2.57 0.34
CA LEU A 109 9.27 3.80 0.49
C LEU A 109 9.82 4.32 -0.86
N TYR A 110 10.20 3.40 -1.75
CA TYR A 110 10.84 3.67 -3.03
C TYR A 110 10.14 2.88 -4.13
N PRO A 111 9.04 3.37 -4.69
CA PRO A 111 8.27 2.68 -5.73
C PRO A 111 9.15 2.24 -6.90
N GLY A 112 9.05 0.97 -7.30
CA GLY A 112 9.89 0.32 -8.30
C GLY A 112 11.10 -0.43 -7.73
N PHE A 113 11.27 -0.46 -6.40
CA PHE A 113 12.38 -1.18 -5.76
C PHE A 113 12.29 -2.71 -5.97
N ILE A 114 11.09 -3.28 -5.95
CA ILE A 114 10.92 -4.73 -6.23
C ILE A 114 11.36 -5.05 -7.65
N GLU A 115 11.01 -4.24 -8.64
CA GLU A 115 11.43 -4.40 -10.03
C GLU A 115 12.95 -4.36 -10.17
N ALA A 116 13.61 -3.45 -9.46
CA ALA A 116 15.05 -3.34 -9.43
C ALA A 116 15.69 -4.60 -8.81
N ALA A 117 15.14 -5.09 -7.70
CA ALA A 117 15.60 -6.31 -7.05
C ALA A 117 15.37 -7.55 -7.92
N GLU A 118 14.19 -7.69 -8.54
CA GLU A 118 13.89 -8.77 -9.49
C GLU A 118 14.81 -8.73 -10.73
N LEU A 119 15.16 -7.54 -11.22
CA LEU A 119 16.12 -7.39 -12.31
C LEU A 119 17.50 -7.93 -11.89
N PHE A 120 17.96 -7.57 -10.69
CA PHE A 120 19.20 -8.08 -10.14
C PHE A 120 19.17 -9.61 -10.04
N LEU A 121 18.15 -10.21 -9.41
CA LEU A 121 18.05 -11.66 -9.24
C LEU A 121 18.04 -12.41 -10.58
N ARG A 122 17.25 -11.94 -11.55
CA ARG A 122 17.24 -12.52 -12.90
C ARG A 122 18.62 -12.43 -13.58
N THR A 123 19.33 -11.33 -13.40
CA THR A 123 20.64 -11.13 -14.02
C THR A 123 21.68 -12.10 -13.48
N ILE A 124 21.59 -12.43 -12.19
CA ILE A 124 22.50 -13.41 -11.56
C ILE A 124 22.02 -14.86 -11.63
N GLY A 125 20.86 -15.11 -12.27
CA GLY A 125 20.27 -16.45 -12.41
C GLY A 125 19.67 -17.03 -11.13
N LEU A 126 19.27 -16.19 -10.17
CA LEU A 126 18.58 -16.61 -8.96
C LEU A 126 17.06 -16.49 -9.16
N ASP A 127 16.36 -17.62 -9.06
CA ASP A 127 14.89 -17.68 -9.19
C ASP A 127 14.23 -17.51 -7.82
N ALA A 128 13.65 -16.32 -7.58
CA ALA A 128 12.86 -16.05 -6.39
C ALA A 128 11.78 -15.02 -6.71
N ASN A 129 10.54 -15.33 -6.33
CA ASN A 129 9.42 -14.39 -6.49
C ASN A 129 9.32 -13.47 -5.26
N LEU A 130 9.94 -12.29 -5.36
CA LEU A 130 9.98 -11.33 -4.25
C LEU A 130 8.61 -10.79 -3.85
N ARG A 131 7.59 -10.91 -4.71
CA ARG A 131 6.24 -10.40 -4.45
C ARG A 131 5.41 -11.33 -3.58
N THR A 132 5.78 -12.61 -3.53
CA THR A 132 5.07 -13.62 -2.75
C THR A 132 5.93 -14.32 -1.72
N LEU A 133 7.24 -14.03 -1.65
CA LEU A 133 8.17 -14.61 -0.69
C LEU A 133 7.86 -14.12 0.72
N PRO A 134 7.34 -14.96 1.64
CA PRO A 134 7.08 -14.54 3.01
C PRO A 134 8.37 -14.48 3.82
N MET A 135 8.49 -13.46 4.65
CA MET A 135 9.58 -13.30 5.61
C MET A 135 9.02 -13.04 7.00
N ASP A 136 9.27 -13.94 7.92
CA ASP A 136 8.92 -13.76 9.33
C ASP A 136 10.05 -13.02 10.10
N PHE A 137 9.86 -12.80 11.40
CA PHE A 137 10.83 -12.08 12.22
C PHE A 137 12.21 -12.75 12.30
N ARG A 138 12.33 -14.04 11.94
CA ARG A 138 13.62 -14.78 11.92
C ARG A 138 14.40 -14.46 10.65
N SER A 139 13.73 -14.25 9.54
CA SER A 139 14.33 -13.98 8.24
C SER A 139 14.47 -12.51 7.88
N ILE A 140 13.81 -11.61 8.63
CA ILE A 140 13.90 -10.16 8.41
C ILE A 140 15.12 -9.58 9.10
N VAL A 141 16.01 -8.97 8.31
CA VAL A 141 17.22 -8.26 8.77
C VAL A 141 17.23 -6.86 8.18
N TYR A 142 17.36 -5.84 9.02
CA TYR A 142 17.55 -4.46 8.61
C TYR A 142 18.97 -3.99 8.97
N GLY A 143 19.62 -3.25 8.06
CA GLY A 143 20.92 -2.63 8.29
C GLY A 143 22.08 -3.62 8.48
N ASN A 144 21.96 -4.86 7.97
CA ASN A 144 22.92 -5.96 8.17
C ASN A 144 23.19 -6.29 9.66
N TYR A 145 22.20 -6.05 10.55
CA TYR A 145 22.36 -6.33 11.99
C TYR A 145 22.25 -7.83 12.24
N VAL A 146 23.33 -8.52 11.84
CA VAL A 146 23.45 -9.98 11.91
C VAL A 146 24.84 -10.37 12.43
N VAL A 147 24.87 -11.40 13.28
CA VAL A 147 26.09 -12.09 13.73
C VAL A 147 25.94 -13.54 13.35
N ALA A 148 26.87 -14.06 12.51
CA ALA A 148 26.69 -15.36 11.87
C ALA A 148 28.00 -16.11 11.72
N LYS A 149 27.89 -17.41 11.43
CA LYS A 149 29.01 -18.27 11.05
C LYS A 149 29.59 -17.87 9.68
N PRO A 150 30.86 -18.22 9.40
CA PRO A 150 31.50 -17.99 8.11
C PRO A 150 30.69 -18.48 6.91
N SER A 151 30.06 -19.64 6.99
CA SER A 151 29.26 -20.22 5.91
C SER A 151 28.10 -19.33 5.44
N PHE A 152 27.45 -18.61 6.38
CA PHE A 152 26.44 -17.60 6.02
C PHE A 152 27.08 -16.40 5.30
N TRP A 153 28.21 -15.92 5.82
CA TRP A 153 28.91 -14.78 5.25
C TRP A 153 29.50 -15.08 3.87
N GLU A 154 29.96 -16.32 3.62
CA GLU A 154 30.40 -16.75 2.29
C GLU A 154 29.27 -16.66 1.27
N THR A 155 28.07 -17.14 1.62
CA THR A 155 26.89 -17.02 0.76
C THR A 155 26.50 -15.56 0.53
N TRP A 156 26.49 -14.76 1.60
CA TRP A 156 26.21 -13.33 1.52
C TRP A 156 27.21 -12.59 0.65
N PHE A 157 28.49 -12.87 0.83
CA PHE A 157 29.58 -12.26 0.06
C PHE A 157 29.53 -12.67 -1.41
N ALA A 158 29.24 -13.90 -1.72
CA ALA A 158 29.10 -14.37 -3.10
C ALA A 158 27.96 -13.67 -3.85
N LEU A 159 26.83 -13.36 -3.19
CA LEU A 159 25.72 -12.63 -3.79
C LEU A 159 26.01 -11.12 -3.90
N THR A 160 26.62 -10.54 -2.88
CA THR A 160 26.94 -9.10 -2.89
C THR A 160 28.07 -8.78 -3.86
N GLU A 161 29.04 -9.65 -4.07
CA GLU A 161 30.07 -9.49 -5.11
C GLU A 161 29.47 -9.50 -6.53
N LYS A 162 28.49 -10.36 -6.80
CA LYS A 162 27.77 -10.31 -8.09
C LYS A 162 27.09 -8.95 -8.30
N LEU A 163 26.49 -8.37 -7.26
CA LEU A 163 25.90 -7.04 -7.34
C LEU A 163 26.99 -5.97 -7.56
N PHE A 164 28.11 -6.06 -6.83
CA PHE A 164 29.25 -5.17 -6.97
C PHE A 164 29.78 -5.18 -8.40
N ASP A 165 30.00 -6.35 -8.97
CA ASP A 165 30.51 -6.53 -10.34
C ASP A 165 29.54 -5.95 -11.39
N LEU A 166 28.23 -6.09 -11.20
CA LEU A 166 27.23 -5.51 -12.09
C LEU A 166 27.22 -3.97 -12.06
N PHE A 167 27.52 -3.37 -10.92
CA PHE A 167 27.58 -1.91 -10.79
C PHE A 167 28.93 -1.33 -11.23
N GLU A 168 30.04 -1.98 -10.91
CA GLU A 168 31.38 -1.48 -11.15
C GLU A 168 31.96 -1.93 -12.50
N GLY A 169 31.45 -3.04 -13.03
CA GLY A 169 31.85 -3.60 -14.32
C GLY A 169 31.30 -2.81 -15.52
N GLU A 170 31.68 -3.25 -16.72
CA GLU A 170 31.26 -2.67 -17.99
C GLU A 170 29.84 -3.15 -18.39
N ASN A 171 28.82 -2.90 -17.55
CA ASN A 171 27.43 -3.21 -17.85
C ASN A 171 26.52 -1.96 -17.77
N PRO A 172 26.66 -1.02 -18.72
CA PRO A 172 25.86 0.20 -18.69
C PRO A 172 24.36 -0.07 -18.87
N ALA A 173 23.99 -1.13 -19.60
CA ALA A 173 22.58 -1.48 -19.82
C ALA A 173 21.89 -1.89 -18.53
N PHE A 174 22.53 -2.69 -17.67
CA PHE A 174 22.00 -3.06 -16.36
C PHE A 174 21.80 -1.82 -15.48
N ARG A 175 22.79 -0.93 -15.38
CA ARG A 175 22.69 0.29 -14.58
C ARG A 175 21.58 1.22 -15.07
N GLN A 176 21.41 1.36 -16.38
CA GLN A 176 20.35 2.16 -16.97
C GLN A 176 18.96 1.56 -16.68
N GLN A 177 18.79 0.24 -16.85
CA GLN A 177 17.54 -0.44 -16.55
C GLN A 177 17.20 -0.36 -15.06
N LEU A 178 18.20 -0.53 -14.20
CA LEU A 178 18.04 -0.42 -12.75
C LEU A 178 17.62 0.99 -12.32
N ALA A 179 18.27 2.02 -12.87
CA ALA A 179 17.91 3.41 -12.60
C ALA A 179 16.51 3.77 -13.12
N ALA A 180 16.08 3.18 -14.24
CA ALA A 180 14.75 3.38 -14.80
C ALA A 180 13.64 2.63 -14.02
N SER A 181 13.99 1.64 -13.20
CA SER A 181 13.02 0.84 -12.46
C SER A 181 12.47 1.56 -11.22
N VAL A 182 13.19 2.51 -10.65
CA VAL A 182 12.83 3.19 -9.39
C VAL A 182 12.38 4.62 -9.68
N ALA A 183 11.19 4.95 -9.18
CA ALA A 183 10.55 6.25 -9.44
C ALA A 183 11.26 7.45 -8.77
N CYS A 184 11.99 7.21 -7.68
CA CYS A 184 12.76 8.24 -6.98
C CYS A 184 14.15 7.71 -6.61
N ASN A 185 15.12 8.61 -6.60
CA ASN A 185 16.49 8.26 -6.19
C ASN A 185 16.55 8.19 -4.65
N PRO A 186 16.74 6.99 -4.03
CA PRO A 186 16.81 6.88 -2.59
C PRO A 186 18.05 7.61 -2.04
N PRO A 187 17.94 8.25 -0.86
CA PRO A 187 19.04 9.05 -0.30
C PRO A 187 20.29 8.22 0.03
N ILE A 188 20.12 6.94 0.32
CA ILE A 188 21.23 6.01 0.65
C ILE A 188 21.83 5.37 -0.62
N GLY A 189 21.17 5.52 -1.77
CA GLY A 189 21.56 4.86 -3.02
C GLY A 189 21.02 3.42 -3.14
N LEU A 190 20.52 3.12 -4.35
CA LEU A 190 19.82 1.87 -4.65
C LEU A 190 20.67 0.61 -4.39
N ARG A 191 21.97 0.68 -4.69
CA ARG A 191 22.91 -0.44 -4.49
C ARG A 191 23.07 -0.81 -3.02
N VAL A 192 23.14 0.18 -2.12
CA VAL A 192 23.24 -0.05 -0.67
C VAL A 192 21.94 -0.67 -0.15
N LEU A 193 20.80 -0.14 -0.58
CA LEU A 193 19.50 -0.70 -0.21
C LEU A 193 19.32 -2.16 -0.66
N LEU A 194 19.85 -2.53 -1.83
CA LEU A 194 19.82 -3.92 -2.30
C LEU A 194 20.71 -4.82 -1.42
N ILE A 195 21.94 -4.38 -1.10
CA ILE A 195 22.87 -5.13 -0.23
C ILE A 195 22.26 -5.39 1.14
N GLU A 196 21.67 -4.40 1.76
CA GLU A 196 21.04 -4.53 3.08
C GLU A 196 19.92 -5.58 3.14
N ARG A 197 19.39 -6.00 2.01
CA ARG A 197 18.31 -6.98 1.92
C ARG A 197 18.75 -8.39 1.54
N ILE A 198 20.04 -8.57 1.18
CA ILE A 198 20.58 -9.87 0.80
C ILE A 198 20.58 -10.84 1.98
N ALA A 199 20.88 -10.37 3.19
CA ALA A 199 20.80 -11.20 4.38
C ALA A 199 19.40 -11.80 4.58
N SER A 200 18.36 -10.98 4.48
CA SER A 200 16.96 -11.44 4.56
C SER A 200 16.60 -12.41 3.44
N LEU A 201 17.07 -12.16 2.24
CA LEU A 201 16.84 -13.05 1.09
C LEU A 201 17.43 -14.44 1.32
N ILE A 202 18.67 -14.52 1.80
CA ILE A 202 19.33 -15.79 2.12
C ILE A 202 18.54 -16.55 3.18
N LEU A 203 18.16 -15.89 4.28
CA LEU A 203 17.43 -16.54 5.37
C LEU A 203 16.03 -17.00 4.95
N ALA A 204 15.39 -16.31 4.00
CA ALA A 204 14.09 -16.72 3.47
C ALA A 204 14.19 -17.88 2.47
N LEU A 205 15.28 -17.97 1.70
CA LEU A 205 15.49 -19.03 0.71
C LEU A 205 16.16 -20.29 1.29
N CYS A 206 16.80 -20.19 2.45
CA CYS A 206 17.50 -21.27 3.13
C CYS A 206 16.90 -21.54 4.51
N PRO A 207 15.70 -22.12 4.60
CA PRO A 207 14.98 -22.33 5.87
C PRO A 207 15.69 -23.32 6.82
N GLU A 208 16.68 -24.08 6.32
CA GLU A 208 17.53 -24.99 7.09
C GLU A 208 18.53 -24.26 8.00
N ILE A 209 18.83 -22.99 7.73
CA ILE A 209 19.74 -22.19 8.58
C ILE A 209 19.10 -21.97 9.95
N LYS A 210 19.84 -22.32 11.00
CA LYS A 210 19.38 -22.15 12.38
C LYS A 210 19.53 -20.72 12.83
N VAL A 211 18.42 -19.97 12.79
CA VAL A 211 18.37 -18.56 13.16
C VAL A 211 17.84 -18.37 14.58
N CYS A 212 18.51 -17.52 15.35
CA CYS A 212 18.02 -16.99 16.61
C CYS A 212 17.83 -15.46 16.47
N ALA A 213 16.59 -15.02 16.48
CA ALA A 213 16.26 -13.60 16.38
C ALA A 213 16.11 -12.97 17.76
N PHE A 214 16.81 -11.85 18.01
CA PHE A 214 16.58 -11.04 19.20
C PHE A 214 15.16 -10.41 19.12
N SER A 215 14.40 -10.55 20.20
CA SER A 215 13.04 -10.01 20.20
C SER A 215 13.06 -8.48 20.18
N ALA A 216 12.54 -7.88 19.13
CA ALA A 216 12.40 -6.42 19.03
C ALA A 216 11.57 -5.82 20.20
N ARG A 217 10.72 -6.63 20.86
CA ARG A 217 9.98 -6.25 22.08
C ARG A 217 10.89 -5.98 23.28
N SER A 218 12.06 -6.64 23.31
CA SER A 218 13.04 -6.47 24.39
C SER A 218 13.99 -5.29 24.14
N MET A 219 13.88 -4.61 23.00
CA MET A 219 14.66 -3.42 22.71
C MET A 219 14.04 -2.20 23.41
N SER A 220 14.86 -1.47 24.19
CA SER A 220 14.42 -0.30 24.97
C SER A 220 14.20 0.96 24.15
N LEU A 221 13.81 0.83 22.87
CA LEU A 221 13.50 1.98 22.02
C LEU A 221 12.11 2.54 22.31
N PRO A 222 11.89 3.85 22.13
CA PRO A 222 10.55 4.39 22.06
C PRO A 222 9.81 3.68 20.93
N GLN A 223 8.87 2.81 21.29
CA GLN A 223 8.06 2.12 20.31
C GLN A 223 7.18 3.15 19.59
N THR A 224 7.19 3.13 18.29
CA THR A 224 6.35 3.98 17.46
C THR A 224 4.90 3.46 17.40
N ALA A 225 4.70 2.17 17.69
CA ALA A 225 3.37 1.58 17.83
C ALA A 225 2.75 1.94 19.18
N ALA A 226 1.44 2.18 19.19
CA ALA A 226 0.72 2.22 20.45
C ALA A 226 0.79 0.83 21.11
N PRO A 227 0.87 0.77 22.46
CA PRO A 227 0.87 -0.49 23.20
C PRO A 227 -0.28 -1.43 22.83
N ASP A 228 -1.40 -0.86 22.37
CA ASP A 228 -2.61 -1.60 22.00
C ASP A 228 -2.49 -2.41 20.68
N CYS A 229 -1.44 -2.18 19.88
CA CYS A 229 -1.25 -2.90 18.59
C CYS A 229 -0.31 -4.12 18.71
N GLU A 230 0.35 -4.33 19.83
CA GLU A 230 1.30 -5.46 19.99
C GLU A 230 0.71 -6.83 19.71
N PRO A 231 -0.50 -7.18 20.22
CA PRO A 231 -1.10 -8.48 19.93
C PRO A 231 -1.36 -8.69 18.42
N GLN A 232 -1.77 -7.62 17.72
CA GLN A 232 -2.02 -7.66 16.29
C GLN A 232 -0.71 -7.83 15.50
N LEU A 233 0.38 -7.17 15.91
CA LEU A 233 1.69 -7.34 15.28
C LEU A 233 2.24 -8.75 15.46
N ALA A 234 2.04 -9.36 16.63
CA ALA A 234 2.38 -10.76 16.87
C ALA A 234 1.58 -11.69 15.95
N LEU A 235 0.26 -11.49 15.87
CA LEU A 235 -0.62 -12.30 15.02
C LEU A 235 -0.26 -12.14 13.54
N LEU A 236 0.10 -10.94 13.06
CA LEU A 236 0.57 -10.74 11.70
C LEU A 236 1.81 -11.59 11.40
N ASN A 237 2.76 -11.65 12.32
CA ASN A 237 3.94 -12.48 12.15
C ASN A 237 3.60 -13.98 12.15
N ASP A 238 2.71 -14.42 13.03
CA ASP A 238 2.26 -15.83 13.10
C ASP A 238 1.55 -16.24 11.80
N LEU A 239 0.73 -15.36 11.23
CA LEU A 239 0.08 -15.59 9.94
C LEU A 239 1.08 -15.72 8.79
N LYS A 240 2.13 -14.88 8.75
CA LYS A 240 3.22 -15.04 7.77
C LYS A 240 3.97 -16.35 7.95
N THR A 241 4.26 -16.73 9.18
CA THR A 241 4.92 -17.99 9.51
C THR A 241 4.06 -19.19 9.08
N GLY A 242 2.76 -19.15 9.36
CA GLY A 242 1.80 -20.17 8.91
C GLY A 242 1.77 -20.30 7.40
N TYR A 243 1.71 -19.17 6.69
CA TYR A 243 1.77 -19.16 5.22
C TYR A 243 3.11 -19.71 4.70
N ALA A 244 4.24 -19.31 5.28
CA ALA A 244 5.56 -19.79 4.87
C ALA A 244 5.73 -21.30 5.04
N GLN A 245 5.11 -21.89 6.06
CA GLN A 245 5.23 -23.33 6.36
C GLN A 245 4.27 -24.20 5.55
N ASN A 246 3.08 -23.73 5.28
CA ASN A 246 1.97 -24.54 4.77
C ASN A 246 1.49 -24.10 3.38
N GLU A 247 2.01 -23.00 2.82
CA GLU A 247 1.48 -22.31 1.64
C GLU A 247 -0.04 -22.05 1.74
N ASP A 248 -0.51 -21.84 2.97
CA ASP A 248 -1.92 -21.72 3.29
C ASP A 248 -2.45 -20.33 2.92
N SER A 249 -3.26 -20.29 1.86
CA SER A 249 -3.87 -19.06 1.36
C SER A 249 -4.82 -18.38 2.36
N GLU A 250 -5.34 -19.10 3.38
CA GLU A 250 -6.19 -18.53 4.42
C GLU A 250 -5.34 -17.68 5.39
N SER A 251 -4.17 -18.17 5.76
CA SER A 251 -3.19 -17.41 6.55
C SER A 251 -2.75 -16.13 5.83
N LEU A 252 -2.47 -16.21 4.53
CA LEU A 252 -2.10 -15.03 3.73
C LEU A 252 -3.26 -14.03 3.62
N HIS A 253 -4.48 -14.50 3.41
CA HIS A 253 -5.68 -13.66 3.41
C HIS A 253 -5.87 -12.95 4.76
N SER A 254 -5.78 -13.70 5.85
CA SER A 254 -5.91 -13.16 7.21
C SER A 254 -4.82 -12.15 7.52
N PHE A 255 -3.58 -12.38 7.04
CA PHE A 255 -2.48 -11.45 7.14
C PHE A 255 -2.81 -10.10 6.50
N TYR A 256 -3.23 -10.08 5.22
CA TYR A 256 -3.52 -8.83 4.53
C TYR A 256 -4.72 -8.09 5.11
N THR A 257 -5.74 -8.82 5.58
CA THR A 257 -6.92 -8.24 6.24
C THR A 257 -6.53 -7.56 7.56
N LEU A 258 -5.81 -8.26 8.42
CA LEU A 258 -5.35 -7.72 9.71
C LEU A 258 -4.36 -6.58 9.51
N ARG A 259 -3.41 -6.73 8.56
CA ARG A 259 -2.46 -5.68 8.22
C ARG A 259 -3.16 -4.38 7.83
N GLY A 260 -4.21 -4.46 7.01
CA GLY A 260 -5.02 -3.30 6.63
C GLY A 260 -5.56 -2.56 7.86
N ALA A 261 -6.11 -3.29 8.83
CA ALA A 261 -6.60 -2.70 10.08
C ALA A 261 -5.49 -2.08 10.93
N VAL A 262 -4.33 -2.76 11.06
CA VAL A 262 -3.18 -2.27 11.84
C VAL A 262 -2.58 -1.02 11.20
N LEU A 263 -2.37 -1.00 9.87
CA LEU A 263 -1.85 0.17 9.18
C LEU A 263 -2.80 1.36 9.25
N GLN A 264 -4.12 1.13 9.21
CA GLN A 264 -5.11 2.18 9.42
C GLN A 264 -5.01 2.77 10.83
N THR A 265 -4.91 1.92 11.86
CA THR A 265 -4.74 2.37 13.25
C THR A 265 -3.45 3.18 13.43
N ARG A 266 -2.34 2.73 12.85
CA ARG A 266 -1.04 3.45 12.87
C ARG A 266 -1.13 4.79 12.16
N HIS A 267 -1.73 4.82 10.98
CA HIS A 267 -1.93 6.05 10.24
C HIS A 267 -2.79 7.04 11.04
N GLY A 268 -3.86 6.54 11.67
CA GLY A 268 -4.70 7.30 12.58
C GLY A 268 -3.93 7.91 13.75
N GLN A 269 -3.03 7.16 14.35
CA GLN A 269 -2.19 7.65 15.44
C GLN A 269 -1.12 8.63 14.98
N SER A 270 -0.53 8.44 13.80
CA SER A 270 0.39 9.38 13.17
C SER A 270 -0.32 10.70 12.87
N VAL A 271 -1.52 10.64 12.29
CA VAL A 271 -2.38 11.81 12.06
C VAL A 271 -2.84 12.42 13.39
N ALA A 272 -3.12 11.61 14.42
CA ALA A 272 -3.47 12.10 15.76
C ALA A 272 -2.31 12.83 16.46
N ARG A 273 -1.06 12.41 16.25
CA ARG A 273 0.13 13.13 16.73
C ARG A 273 0.42 14.40 15.94
N ALA A 274 0.05 14.45 14.67
CA ALA A 274 0.06 15.67 13.86
C ALA A 274 -1.10 16.62 14.22
N LYS A 275 -1.94 16.24 15.18
CA LYS A 275 -3.26 16.82 15.49
C LYS A 275 -3.26 18.23 16.08
N ASP A 276 -2.19 18.74 16.60
CA ASP A 276 -2.21 20.08 17.23
C ASP A 276 -2.44 21.25 16.23
N GLY A 277 -2.54 20.97 14.93
CA GLY A 277 -2.83 21.97 13.91
C GLY A 277 -3.83 21.57 12.82
N PHE A 278 -4.21 20.29 12.69
CA PHE A 278 -4.83 19.77 11.47
C PHE A 278 -6.36 19.53 11.54
N LEU A 279 -6.92 19.29 12.71
CA LEU A 279 -8.33 18.92 12.88
C LEU A 279 -9.30 20.12 13.10
N SER A 280 -8.94 21.32 12.68
CA SER A 280 -9.92 22.41 12.59
C SER A 280 -10.89 22.26 11.39
N THR A 281 -10.69 21.25 10.55
CA THR A 281 -11.55 20.95 9.39
C THR A 281 -12.50 19.81 9.67
N GLN A 282 -13.50 20.08 10.48
CA GLN A 282 -14.65 19.23 10.57
C GLN A 282 -15.44 19.33 9.27
N LEU A 283 -15.52 18.23 8.53
CA LEU A 283 -16.57 18.10 7.52
C LEU A 283 -17.91 18.12 8.26
N PRO A 284 -18.85 19.02 7.90
CA PRO A 284 -20.11 19.11 8.62
C PRO A 284 -20.90 17.81 8.43
N ALA A 285 -21.11 17.06 9.51
CA ALA A 285 -22.06 15.97 9.55
C ALA A 285 -23.45 16.54 9.84
N SER A 286 -24.12 17.04 8.82
CA SER A 286 -25.51 17.47 8.95
C SER A 286 -26.45 16.28 8.72
N ARG A 287 -27.49 16.13 9.55
CA ARG A 287 -28.57 15.16 9.37
C ARG A 287 -28.15 13.68 9.42
N ASP A 288 -27.22 13.30 10.27
CA ASP A 288 -26.68 11.93 10.31
C ASP A 288 -26.01 11.48 8.98
N MET A 289 -25.73 12.40 8.07
CA MET A 289 -25.12 12.16 6.77
C MET A 289 -23.86 13.00 6.61
N LEU A 290 -22.77 12.36 6.18
CA LEU A 290 -21.58 13.02 5.69
C LEU A 290 -21.62 13.02 4.16
N TYR A 291 -21.75 14.19 3.52
CA TYR A 291 -21.78 14.32 2.07
C TYR A 291 -20.53 15.05 1.57
N VAL A 292 -19.77 14.43 0.66
CA VAL A 292 -18.53 14.99 0.13
C VAL A 292 -18.56 15.12 -1.39
N CYS A 293 -17.87 16.14 -1.89
CA CYS A 293 -17.60 16.34 -3.30
C CYS A 293 -16.11 16.16 -3.58
N PHE A 294 -15.73 15.09 -4.25
CA PHE A 294 -14.34 14.89 -4.69
C PHE A 294 -14.00 15.85 -5.83
N THR A 295 -12.95 16.64 -5.62
CA THR A 295 -12.49 17.61 -6.60
C THR A 295 -10.97 17.76 -6.65
N HIS A 296 -10.42 17.90 -7.85
CA HIS A 296 -9.03 18.28 -8.11
C HIS A 296 -8.93 19.64 -8.82
N VAL A 297 -10.06 20.32 -8.98
CA VAL A 297 -10.20 21.63 -9.62
C VAL A 297 -11.19 22.49 -8.81
N PRO A 298 -11.27 23.81 -9.02
CA PRO A 298 -12.32 24.63 -8.46
C PRO A 298 -13.72 24.11 -8.84
N LEU A 299 -14.67 24.20 -7.92
CA LEU A 299 -16.04 23.76 -8.19
C LEU A 299 -16.68 24.63 -9.26
N PRO A 300 -17.28 24.05 -10.31
CA PRO A 300 -17.84 24.81 -11.43
C PRO A 300 -19.19 25.46 -11.09
N PHE A 301 -19.86 25.01 -10.04
CA PHE A 301 -21.13 25.55 -9.52
C PHE A 301 -21.25 25.33 -8.01
N ASP A 302 -22.21 25.99 -7.38
CA ASP A 302 -22.43 25.89 -5.95
C ASP A 302 -23.24 24.64 -5.61
N PHE A 303 -22.63 23.72 -4.85
CA PHE A 303 -23.32 22.60 -4.26
C PHE A 303 -24.09 23.03 -3.01
N PRO A 304 -25.12 22.25 -2.57
CA PRO A 304 -25.80 22.50 -1.30
C PRO A 304 -24.82 22.61 -0.13
N SER A 305 -25.17 23.43 0.87
CA SER A 305 -24.31 23.72 2.02
C SER A 305 -23.88 22.50 2.85
N PHE A 306 -24.60 21.39 2.76
CA PHE A 306 -24.22 20.13 3.42
C PHE A 306 -23.18 19.33 2.64
N VAL A 307 -22.88 19.68 1.38
CA VAL A 307 -21.86 19.03 0.56
C VAL A 307 -20.52 19.70 0.81
N SER A 308 -19.57 18.97 1.33
CA SER A 308 -18.24 19.48 1.64
C SER A 308 -17.23 19.10 0.56
N PRO A 309 -16.45 20.04 0.03
CA PRO A 309 -15.36 19.73 -0.87
C PRO A 309 -14.30 18.87 -0.18
N PHE A 310 -13.86 17.82 -0.87
CA PHE A 310 -12.74 16.96 -0.49
C PHE A 310 -11.70 17.00 -1.63
N TYR A 311 -10.54 17.55 -1.36
CA TYR A 311 -9.54 17.85 -2.39
C TYR A 311 -8.68 16.65 -2.71
N LEU A 312 -8.45 16.42 -4.01
CA LEU A 312 -7.62 15.33 -4.55
C LEU A 312 -6.40 15.89 -5.28
N GLY A 313 -5.37 15.07 -5.41
CA GLY A 313 -4.14 15.44 -6.11
C GLY A 313 -3.44 16.62 -5.43
N ASP A 314 -3.02 17.58 -6.23
CA ASP A 314 -2.36 18.80 -5.76
C ASP A 314 -3.34 19.91 -5.35
N ALA A 315 -4.63 19.72 -5.57
CA ALA A 315 -5.64 20.68 -5.18
C ALA A 315 -5.71 20.83 -3.66
N GLN A 316 -5.79 22.08 -3.22
CA GLN A 316 -5.87 22.43 -1.80
C GLN A 316 -6.91 23.52 -1.59
N GLY A 317 -7.52 23.50 -0.41
CA GLY A 317 -8.40 24.57 0.04
C GLY A 317 -8.20 24.80 1.54
N PRO A 318 -8.11 26.06 2.00
CA PRO A 318 -7.90 26.38 3.41
C PRO A 318 -8.94 25.70 4.29
N GLY A 319 -8.47 24.99 5.31
CA GLY A 319 -9.34 24.35 6.29
C GLY A 319 -10.24 23.24 5.73
N LYS A 320 -9.90 22.58 4.61
CA LYS A 320 -10.72 21.55 3.96
C LYS A 320 -9.97 20.24 3.83
N ALA A 321 -10.72 19.14 3.94
CA ALA A 321 -10.16 17.80 3.84
C ALA A 321 -9.50 17.56 2.48
N ASN A 322 -8.34 16.94 2.49
CA ASN A 322 -7.61 16.62 1.26
C ASN A 322 -6.90 15.26 1.35
N LEU A 323 -6.65 14.68 0.18
CA LEU A 323 -6.00 13.38 0.05
C LEU A 323 -4.59 13.38 0.66
N ARG A 324 -3.81 14.45 0.45
CA ARG A 324 -2.43 14.58 0.92
C ARG A 324 -2.30 14.43 2.43
N ASP A 325 -3.27 14.97 3.16
CA ASP A 325 -3.22 15.02 4.61
C ASP A 325 -3.86 13.79 5.27
N ILE A 326 -4.84 13.17 4.59
CA ILE A 326 -5.64 12.07 5.17
C ILE A 326 -5.15 10.70 4.71
N ALA A 327 -4.64 10.58 3.49
CA ALA A 327 -4.14 9.35 2.92
C ALA A 327 -2.96 9.64 1.95
N PRO A 328 -1.82 10.15 2.49
CA PRO A 328 -0.68 10.57 1.69
C PRO A 328 -0.08 9.42 0.85
N GLU A 329 -0.23 8.19 1.29
CA GLU A 329 0.19 6.99 0.56
C GLU A 329 -0.53 6.81 -0.77
N TRP A 330 -1.74 7.35 -0.92
CA TRP A 330 -2.51 7.29 -2.16
C TRP A 330 -2.26 8.50 -3.09
N LEU A 331 -1.56 9.53 -2.61
CA LEU A 331 -1.31 10.73 -3.41
C LEU A 331 -0.54 10.44 -4.72
N PRO A 332 0.53 9.64 -4.72
CA PRO A 332 1.26 9.29 -5.95
C PRO A 332 0.41 8.54 -6.97
N TYR A 333 -0.59 7.79 -6.52
CA TYR A 333 -1.48 6.99 -7.35
C TYR A 333 -2.76 7.72 -7.78
N HIS A 334 -2.99 8.95 -7.30
CA HIS A 334 -4.18 9.72 -7.65
C HIS A 334 -4.38 9.89 -9.17
N PRO A 335 -3.35 10.13 -10.01
CA PRO A 335 -3.54 10.22 -11.46
C PRO A 335 -4.14 8.95 -12.09
N GLN A 336 -3.87 7.79 -11.49
CA GLN A 336 -4.34 6.49 -11.94
C GLN A 336 -5.69 6.10 -11.32
N LEU A 337 -5.96 6.51 -10.08
CA LEU A 337 -7.15 6.12 -9.30
C LEU A 337 -8.28 7.15 -9.38
N GLY A 338 -7.96 8.44 -9.51
CA GLY A 338 -8.98 9.48 -9.50
C GLY A 338 -9.82 9.49 -8.21
N ALA A 339 -11.14 9.45 -8.34
CA ALA A 339 -12.08 9.48 -7.22
C ALA A 339 -11.99 8.26 -6.28
N VAL A 340 -11.50 7.12 -6.78
CA VAL A 340 -11.27 5.90 -5.95
C VAL A 340 -10.33 6.22 -4.79
N ALA A 341 -9.22 6.93 -5.06
CA ALA A 341 -8.29 7.39 -4.01
C ALA A 341 -8.98 8.32 -2.99
N GLY A 342 -9.92 9.15 -3.45
CA GLY A 342 -10.76 9.97 -2.58
C GLY A 342 -11.63 9.12 -1.65
N GLY A 343 -12.19 8.02 -2.15
CA GLY A 343 -12.94 7.05 -1.35
C GLY A 343 -12.09 6.44 -0.23
N PHE A 344 -10.85 6.06 -0.51
CA PHE A 344 -9.94 5.53 0.50
C PHE A 344 -9.62 6.57 1.59
N ALA A 345 -9.35 7.81 1.19
CA ALA A 345 -9.12 8.89 2.14
C ALA A 345 -10.37 9.23 2.96
N LEU A 346 -11.55 9.26 2.36
CA LEU A 346 -12.81 9.49 3.07
C LEU A 346 -13.07 8.40 4.12
N LYS A 347 -12.83 7.14 3.78
CA LYS A 347 -12.92 6.02 4.73
C LYS A 347 -11.94 6.23 5.90
N ASN A 348 -10.68 6.57 5.61
CA ASN A 348 -9.71 6.87 6.65
C ASN A 348 -10.21 8.01 7.55
N TYR A 349 -10.72 9.10 6.97
CA TYR A 349 -11.27 10.22 7.73
C TYR A 349 -12.41 9.80 8.68
N ILE A 350 -13.34 8.96 8.20
CA ILE A 350 -14.46 8.46 9.00
C ILE A 350 -13.98 7.60 10.17
N VAL A 351 -13.11 6.62 9.89
CA VAL A 351 -12.60 5.67 10.88
C VAL A 351 -11.73 6.38 11.91
N LEU A 352 -10.81 7.24 11.48
CA LEU A 352 -9.87 7.95 12.37
C LEU A 352 -10.57 8.91 13.32
N ASN A 353 -11.64 9.56 12.87
CA ASN A 353 -12.41 10.49 13.68
C ASN A 353 -13.58 9.81 14.40
N GLN A 354 -13.73 8.49 14.26
CA GLN A 354 -14.81 7.71 14.86
C GLN A 354 -16.19 8.33 14.59
N LEU A 355 -16.39 8.80 13.35
CA LEU A 355 -17.59 9.53 13.01
C LEU A 355 -18.81 8.63 13.04
N GLN A 356 -19.79 9.02 13.84
CA GLN A 356 -21.07 8.32 13.96
C GLN A 356 -22.07 8.91 12.96
N VAL A 357 -21.95 8.50 11.70
CA VAL A 357 -22.86 8.91 10.63
C VAL A 357 -23.65 7.70 10.14
N LYS A 358 -24.91 7.92 9.76
CA LYS A 358 -25.77 6.85 9.25
C LYS A 358 -25.59 6.64 7.75
N GLN A 359 -25.28 7.70 7.03
CA GLN A 359 -25.15 7.68 5.57
C GLN A 359 -23.91 8.44 5.09
N ILE A 360 -23.37 7.99 3.99
CA ILE A 360 -22.29 8.64 3.23
C ILE A 360 -22.86 9.06 1.89
N GLY A 361 -22.75 10.36 1.57
CA GLY A 361 -23.06 10.90 0.25
C GLY A 361 -21.78 11.25 -0.49
N ILE A 362 -21.69 10.91 -1.77
CA ILE A 362 -20.51 11.14 -2.60
C ILE A 362 -20.93 11.70 -3.95
N CYS A 363 -20.32 12.81 -4.33
CA CYS A 363 -20.34 13.32 -5.70
C CYS A 363 -18.93 13.70 -6.15
N GLN A 364 -18.79 14.05 -7.41
CA GLN A 364 -17.56 14.59 -7.99
C GLN A 364 -17.84 16.01 -8.48
N TYR A 365 -16.81 16.81 -8.68
CA TYR A 365 -16.92 18.23 -9.00
C TYR A 365 -17.92 18.58 -10.13
N ARG A 366 -18.18 17.64 -11.02
CA ARG A 366 -19.16 17.81 -12.12
C ARG A 366 -20.13 16.63 -12.29
N LYS A 367 -20.10 15.63 -11.38
CA LYS A 367 -21.00 14.47 -11.44
C LYS A 367 -21.70 14.29 -10.11
N PHE A 368 -23.02 14.13 -10.16
CA PHE A 368 -23.83 13.86 -8.98
C PHE A 368 -25.05 13.00 -9.33
N VAL A 369 -25.64 12.38 -8.34
CA VAL A 369 -26.87 11.59 -8.49
C VAL A 369 -28.04 12.37 -7.91
N SER A 370 -29.14 12.41 -8.65
CA SER A 370 -30.41 13.03 -8.22
C SER A 370 -31.52 11.97 -8.10
N THR A 371 -32.50 12.26 -7.25
CA THR A 371 -33.66 11.35 -7.03
C THR A 371 -34.59 11.24 -8.23
N ARG A 372 -34.51 12.17 -9.15
CA ARG A 372 -35.35 12.24 -10.37
C ARG A 372 -34.53 12.82 -11.52
N ARG A 373 -34.99 12.56 -12.72
CA ARG A 373 -34.45 13.20 -13.91
C ARG A 373 -34.73 14.71 -13.86
N LEU A 374 -33.73 15.50 -14.24
CA LEU A 374 -33.90 16.95 -14.39
C LEU A 374 -34.54 17.25 -15.75
N THR A 375 -35.26 18.38 -15.81
CA THR A 375 -35.78 18.89 -17.08
C THR A 375 -34.65 19.57 -17.87
N GLU A 376 -34.83 19.67 -19.19
CA GLU A 376 -33.90 20.37 -20.09
C GLU A 376 -32.47 19.79 -20.09
N THR A 377 -32.37 18.46 -20.07
CA THR A 377 -31.08 17.79 -20.21
C THR A 377 -30.59 17.80 -21.65
N VAL A 378 -29.26 17.90 -21.82
CA VAL A 378 -28.61 17.75 -23.11
C VAL A 378 -28.46 16.26 -23.41
N ALA A 379 -28.66 15.86 -24.66
CA ALA A 379 -28.46 14.48 -25.07
C ALA A 379 -27.00 14.06 -24.87
N ALA A 380 -26.77 12.98 -24.11
CA ALA A 380 -25.47 12.40 -23.90
C ALA A 380 -25.27 11.18 -24.82
N ASN A 381 -24.05 10.98 -25.27
CA ASN A 381 -23.67 9.75 -26.00
C ASN A 381 -23.61 8.52 -25.05
N TYR A 382 -23.73 8.73 -23.75
CA TYR A 382 -23.72 7.69 -22.73
C TYR A 382 -25.15 7.54 -22.15
N PRO A 383 -25.81 6.40 -22.38
CA PRO A 383 -27.27 6.29 -22.18
C PRO A 383 -27.75 6.33 -20.73
N VAL A 384 -26.84 6.22 -19.76
CA VAL A 384 -27.17 6.19 -18.31
C VAL A 384 -26.79 7.48 -17.58
N MET A 385 -26.48 8.54 -18.31
CA MET A 385 -26.04 9.81 -17.74
C MET A 385 -26.70 10.97 -18.51
N ASP A 386 -27.34 11.88 -17.79
CA ASP A 386 -27.86 13.12 -18.36
C ASP A 386 -26.80 14.23 -18.25
N MET A 387 -26.64 15.00 -19.30
CA MET A 387 -25.81 16.21 -19.28
C MET A 387 -26.67 17.41 -18.90
N VAL A 388 -26.22 18.18 -17.91
CA VAL A 388 -26.95 19.34 -17.36
C VAL A 388 -26.10 20.58 -17.45
N THR A 389 -26.73 21.71 -17.74
CA THR A 389 -26.09 23.02 -17.84
C THR A 389 -26.37 23.87 -16.60
N ARG A 390 -25.67 24.99 -16.46
CA ARG A 390 -25.90 25.94 -15.34
C ARG A 390 -27.36 26.40 -15.22
N PRO A 391 -28.06 26.81 -16.28
CA PRO A 391 -29.47 27.19 -16.15
C PRO A 391 -30.36 26.07 -15.59
N THR A 392 -30.10 24.83 -15.97
CA THR A 392 -30.85 23.67 -15.43
C THR A 392 -30.60 23.54 -13.92
N LEU A 393 -29.34 23.68 -13.47
CA LEU A 393 -28.98 23.57 -12.06
C LEU A 393 -29.59 24.73 -11.23
N GLU A 394 -29.61 25.93 -11.76
CA GLU A 394 -30.19 27.11 -11.10
C GLU A 394 -31.73 27.02 -11.00
N SER A 395 -32.38 26.20 -11.82
CA SER A 395 -33.82 25.99 -11.81
C SER A 395 -34.32 24.95 -10.80
N VAL A 396 -33.43 24.26 -10.10
CA VAL A 396 -33.78 23.16 -9.18
C VAL A 396 -33.14 23.36 -7.80
N ASP A 397 -33.81 22.90 -6.76
CA ASP A 397 -33.20 22.78 -5.43
C ASP A 397 -32.36 21.50 -5.37
N LEU A 398 -31.02 21.64 -5.52
CA LEU A 398 -30.10 20.55 -5.42
C LEU A 398 -30.15 19.87 -4.05
N ALA A 399 -30.48 20.59 -2.98
CA ALA A 399 -30.56 20.03 -1.64
C ALA A 399 -31.71 19.01 -1.50
N GLU A 400 -32.82 19.25 -2.21
CA GLU A 400 -33.96 18.33 -2.22
C GLU A 400 -33.65 17.04 -2.97
N ILE A 401 -32.92 17.13 -4.08
CA ILE A 401 -32.74 16.00 -5.00
C ILE A 401 -31.47 15.17 -4.76
N MET A 402 -30.46 15.70 -4.07
CA MET A 402 -29.19 14.99 -3.81
C MET A 402 -29.18 14.24 -2.47
N ALA A 403 -29.97 14.65 -1.50
CA ALA A 403 -30.02 14.05 -0.17
C ALA A 403 -31.47 13.64 0.19
N PRO A 404 -31.95 12.53 -0.35
CA PRO A 404 -33.35 12.12 -0.18
C PRO A 404 -33.61 11.68 1.26
N ALA A 405 -34.60 12.30 1.89
CA ALA A 405 -35.08 11.83 3.18
C ALA A 405 -35.76 10.46 3.04
N GLY A 406 -35.44 9.53 3.96
CA GLY A 406 -36.09 8.23 4.06
C GLY A 406 -35.67 7.17 3.02
N ARG A 407 -34.58 7.37 2.30
CA ARG A 407 -33.98 6.36 1.42
C ARG A 407 -32.65 5.87 2.00
N ASP A 408 -32.46 4.56 2.05
CA ASP A 408 -31.18 3.98 2.48
C ASP A 408 -30.08 4.20 1.42
N PHE A 409 -30.45 4.10 0.16
CA PHE A 409 -29.54 4.25 -0.98
C PHE A 409 -30.07 5.28 -2.00
N LEU A 410 -29.13 5.90 -2.71
CA LEU A 410 -29.38 6.62 -3.95
C LEU A 410 -28.17 6.46 -4.86
N PHE A 411 -28.32 5.84 -6.03
CA PHE A 411 -27.27 5.68 -7.03
C PHE A 411 -27.85 5.84 -8.45
N GLY A 412 -26.96 5.99 -9.43
CA GLY A 412 -27.36 6.27 -10.81
C GLY A 412 -28.12 5.12 -11.49
N GLN A 413 -28.67 5.41 -12.66
CA GLN A 413 -29.39 4.42 -13.48
C GLN A 413 -28.50 3.20 -13.75
N LEU A 414 -29.15 2.03 -13.75
CA LEU A 414 -28.49 0.78 -14.06
C LEU A 414 -28.17 0.69 -15.56
N CYS A 415 -26.95 0.33 -15.86
CA CYS A 415 -26.50 0.01 -17.23
C CYS A 415 -26.53 -1.48 -17.45
N ARG A 416 -26.99 -1.94 -18.62
CA ARG A 416 -26.93 -3.34 -19.00
C ARG A 416 -25.78 -3.57 -19.97
N LEU A 417 -24.79 -4.35 -19.51
CA LEU A 417 -23.60 -4.69 -20.29
C LEU A 417 -23.84 -6.00 -21.06
N GLN A 418 -23.62 -5.97 -22.36
CA GLN A 418 -23.69 -7.19 -23.18
C GLN A 418 -22.53 -8.12 -22.82
N GLY A 419 -22.84 -9.38 -22.51
CA GLY A 419 -21.85 -10.39 -22.17
C GLY A 419 -21.16 -10.24 -20.82
N GLY A 420 -21.64 -9.32 -19.95
CA GLY A 420 -21.15 -9.16 -18.59
C GLY A 420 -19.87 -8.34 -18.44
N TYR A 421 -19.41 -8.22 -17.19
CA TYR A 421 -18.27 -7.37 -16.82
C TYR A 421 -16.98 -7.74 -17.55
N PHE A 422 -16.66 -9.02 -17.62
CA PHE A 422 -15.42 -9.46 -18.26
C PHE A 422 -15.40 -9.16 -19.75
N ASN A 423 -16.49 -9.44 -20.46
CA ASN A 423 -16.57 -9.16 -21.89
C ASN A 423 -16.50 -7.67 -22.18
N GLN A 424 -17.26 -6.86 -21.45
CA GLN A 424 -17.23 -5.41 -21.60
C GLN A 424 -15.84 -4.84 -21.26
N TYR A 425 -15.18 -5.37 -20.23
CA TYR A 425 -13.84 -4.93 -19.87
C TYR A 425 -12.83 -5.19 -21.00
N ARG A 426 -12.79 -6.41 -21.53
CA ARG A 426 -11.83 -6.80 -22.60
C ARG A 426 -12.04 -6.05 -23.91
N GLU A 427 -13.24 -5.52 -24.17
CA GLU A 427 -13.51 -4.70 -25.36
C GLU A 427 -12.84 -3.32 -25.30
N SER A 428 -12.59 -2.82 -24.09
CA SER A 428 -12.09 -1.46 -23.87
C SER A 428 -10.72 -1.41 -23.17
N HIS A 429 -10.33 -2.51 -22.53
CA HIS A 429 -9.14 -2.60 -21.67
C HIS A 429 -8.43 -3.95 -21.87
N VAL A 430 -7.31 -4.13 -21.19
CA VAL A 430 -6.52 -5.36 -21.24
C VAL A 430 -7.10 -6.41 -20.30
N ALA A 431 -7.56 -7.53 -20.87
CA ALA A 431 -8.26 -8.58 -20.13
C ALA A 431 -7.46 -9.18 -18.95
N GLU A 432 -6.14 -9.30 -19.12
CA GLU A 432 -5.25 -9.82 -18.08
C GLU A 432 -5.37 -9.05 -16.77
N ASP A 433 -5.53 -7.73 -16.83
CA ASP A 433 -5.64 -6.91 -15.62
C ASP A 433 -6.87 -7.26 -14.80
N PHE A 434 -8.00 -7.51 -15.48
CA PHE A 434 -9.23 -7.89 -14.81
C PHE A 434 -9.12 -9.29 -14.19
N LEU A 435 -8.41 -10.20 -14.87
CA LEU A 435 -8.13 -11.54 -14.34
C LEU A 435 -7.23 -11.47 -13.10
N LEU A 436 -6.14 -10.69 -13.16
CA LEU A 436 -5.23 -10.48 -12.02
C LEU A 436 -5.97 -9.83 -10.84
N PHE A 437 -6.73 -8.78 -11.10
CA PHE A 437 -7.53 -8.11 -10.08
C PHE A 437 -8.54 -9.06 -9.42
N THR A 438 -9.20 -9.89 -10.22
CA THR A 438 -10.16 -10.89 -9.70
C THR A 438 -9.45 -11.96 -8.88
N ALA A 439 -8.27 -12.43 -9.32
CA ALA A 439 -7.48 -13.39 -8.56
C ALA A 439 -7.11 -12.83 -7.17
N VAL A 440 -6.67 -11.58 -7.11
CA VAL A 440 -6.39 -10.89 -5.83
C VAL A 440 -7.67 -10.76 -4.98
N ALA A 441 -8.80 -10.40 -5.59
CA ALA A 441 -10.07 -10.29 -4.86
C ALA A 441 -10.52 -11.63 -4.25
N ILE A 442 -10.24 -12.76 -4.91
CA ILE A 442 -10.51 -14.11 -4.39
C ILE A 442 -9.52 -14.45 -3.27
N GLU A 443 -8.25 -14.19 -3.48
CA GLU A 443 -7.20 -14.44 -2.49
C GLU A 443 -7.48 -13.70 -1.18
N LEU A 444 -7.92 -12.45 -1.28
CA LEU A 444 -8.31 -11.63 -0.13
C LEU A 444 -9.73 -11.94 0.40
N GLY A 445 -10.44 -12.93 -0.14
CA GLY A 445 -11.79 -13.32 0.28
C GLY A 445 -12.87 -12.27 0.03
N VAL A 446 -12.59 -11.23 -0.75
CA VAL A 446 -13.57 -10.21 -1.18
C VAL A 446 -14.59 -10.84 -2.12
N LEU A 447 -14.13 -11.76 -2.96
CA LEU A 447 -14.94 -12.63 -3.79
C LEU A 447 -14.70 -14.10 -3.40
N GLY A 448 -15.78 -14.85 -3.22
CA GLY A 448 -15.69 -16.30 -3.10
C GLY A 448 -15.31 -16.96 -4.44
N ARG A 449 -14.64 -18.11 -4.41
CA ARG A 449 -14.31 -18.85 -5.66
C ARG A 449 -15.56 -19.17 -6.51
N HIS A 450 -16.68 -19.40 -5.87
CA HIS A 450 -17.97 -19.65 -6.53
C HIS A 450 -18.57 -18.39 -7.17
N GLU A 451 -18.10 -17.19 -6.78
CA GLU A 451 -18.58 -15.91 -7.30
C GLU A 451 -17.84 -15.45 -8.58
N VAL A 452 -16.77 -16.12 -9.00
CA VAL A 452 -15.96 -15.72 -10.16
C VAL A 452 -16.83 -15.62 -11.42
N MET A 453 -17.58 -16.69 -11.72
CA MET A 453 -18.44 -16.70 -12.90
C MET A 453 -19.63 -15.75 -12.78
N PRO A 454 -20.34 -15.66 -11.64
CA PRO A 454 -21.29 -14.59 -11.38
C PRO A 454 -20.72 -13.19 -11.61
N PHE A 455 -19.54 -12.88 -11.06
CA PHE A 455 -18.89 -11.58 -11.24
C PHE A 455 -18.52 -11.30 -12.70
N PHE A 456 -17.95 -12.26 -13.41
CA PHE A 456 -17.60 -12.10 -14.83
C PHE A 456 -18.81 -11.90 -15.72
N ASN A 457 -19.89 -12.62 -15.45
CA ASN A 457 -21.11 -12.62 -16.25
C ASN A 457 -22.17 -11.62 -15.77
N GLU A 458 -21.90 -10.84 -14.70
CA GLU A 458 -22.83 -9.83 -14.22
C GLU A 458 -23.10 -8.80 -15.33
N GLN A 459 -24.34 -8.69 -15.74
CA GLN A 459 -24.77 -7.78 -16.81
C GLN A 459 -25.28 -6.44 -16.28
N VAL A 460 -25.65 -6.38 -15.03
CA VAL A 460 -26.13 -5.14 -14.42
C VAL A 460 -24.95 -4.37 -13.86
N PHE A 461 -24.79 -3.14 -14.28
CA PHE A 461 -23.70 -2.29 -13.85
C PHE A 461 -24.24 -0.98 -13.30
N VAL A 462 -23.74 -0.57 -12.15
CA VAL A 462 -24.01 0.74 -11.54
C VAL A 462 -22.85 1.67 -11.91
N PRO A 463 -23.06 2.65 -12.80
CA PRO A 463 -22.01 3.60 -13.15
C PRO A 463 -21.50 4.37 -11.93
N GLY A 464 -20.20 4.35 -11.72
CA GLY A 464 -19.56 4.88 -10.52
C GLY A 464 -19.60 3.94 -9.31
N GLY A 465 -20.27 2.78 -9.40
CA GLY A 465 -20.30 1.77 -8.33
C GLY A 465 -20.65 2.37 -6.96
N ILE A 466 -19.70 2.32 -6.03
CA ILE A 466 -19.80 2.93 -4.70
C ILE A 466 -19.13 4.33 -4.60
N GLU A 467 -18.71 4.90 -5.73
CA GLU A 467 -18.00 6.19 -5.79
C GLU A 467 -18.94 7.38 -6.04
N LEU A 468 -20.21 7.12 -6.38
CA LEU A 468 -21.22 8.15 -6.70
C LEU A 468 -22.57 7.74 -6.14
N GLY A 469 -23.11 8.55 -5.24
CA GLY A 469 -24.43 8.31 -4.66
C GLY A 469 -24.51 8.52 -3.17
N VAL A 470 -25.55 7.96 -2.56
CA VAL A 470 -25.76 7.93 -1.10
C VAL A 470 -25.88 6.47 -0.66
N PHE A 471 -25.22 6.12 0.42
CA PHE A 471 -25.10 4.74 0.91
C PHE A 471 -25.20 4.71 2.43
N PRO A 472 -25.72 3.63 3.05
CA PRO A 472 -25.54 3.39 4.48
C PRO A 472 -24.05 3.37 4.83
N ALA A 473 -23.66 4.04 5.91
CA ALA A 473 -22.26 4.21 6.28
C ALA A 473 -21.54 2.88 6.49
N ASP A 474 -22.18 1.94 7.21
CA ASP A 474 -21.61 0.62 7.47
C ASP A 474 -21.34 -0.17 6.19
N PHE A 475 -22.31 -0.18 5.28
CA PHE A 475 -22.14 -0.83 3.98
C PHE A 475 -20.99 -0.20 3.20
N TRP A 476 -20.98 1.13 3.10
CA TRP A 476 -20.00 1.83 2.28
C TRP A 476 -18.58 1.68 2.81
N VAL A 477 -18.38 1.82 4.14
CA VAL A 477 -17.07 1.65 4.77
C VAL A 477 -16.54 0.23 4.55
N ASN A 478 -17.37 -0.79 4.70
CA ASN A 478 -16.98 -2.18 4.46
C ASN A 478 -16.63 -2.42 2.98
N ALA A 479 -17.46 -1.94 2.05
CA ALA A 479 -17.24 -2.13 0.62
C ALA A 479 -15.98 -1.41 0.13
N ILE A 480 -15.76 -0.15 0.53
CA ILE A 480 -14.55 0.59 0.11
C ILE A 480 -13.28 0.05 0.76
N THR A 481 -13.35 -0.50 1.98
CA THR A 481 -12.23 -1.19 2.62
C THR A 481 -11.83 -2.43 1.83
N ALA A 482 -12.80 -3.23 1.40
CA ALA A 482 -12.55 -4.40 0.57
C ALA A 482 -11.94 -4.02 -0.80
N VAL A 483 -12.48 -2.99 -1.45
CA VAL A 483 -11.93 -2.48 -2.72
C VAL A 483 -10.50 -1.96 -2.53
N GLU A 484 -10.24 -1.21 -1.47
CA GLU A 484 -8.90 -0.69 -1.18
C GLU A 484 -7.88 -1.81 -0.98
N ALA A 485 -8.24 -2.86 -0.24
CA ALA A 485 -7.35 -4.00 -0.02
C ALA A 485 -6.94 -4.66 -1.35
N VAL A 486 -7.88 -4.86 -2.26
CA VAL A 486 -7.60 -5.43 -3.59
C VAL A 486 -6.75 -4.49 -4.42
N VAL A 487 -7.09 -3.21 -4.50
CA VAL A 487 -6.35 -2.19 -5.28
C VAL A 487 -4.93 -2.05 -4.76
N ARG A 488 -4.73 -1.98 -3.45
CA ARG A 488 -3.42 -1.89 -2.81
C ARG A 488 -2.54 -3.09 -3.17
N THR A 489 -3.07 -4.30 -3.00
CA THR A 489 -2.36 -5.53 -3.35
C THR A 489 -2.04 -5.60 -4.84
N CYS A 490 -2.93 -5.11 -5.71
CA CYS A 490 -2.65 -5.03 -7.14
C CYS A 490 -1.50 -4.06 -7.46
N PHE A 491 -1.46 -2.88 -6.85
CA PHE A 491 -0.32 -1.96 -7.03
C PHE A 491 0.99 -2.53 -6.50
N GLU A 492 0.94 -3.22 -5.37
CA GLU A 492 2.12 -3.81 -4.74
C GLU A 492 2.70 -4.98 -5.57
N ARG A 493 1.84 -5.80 -6.19
CA ARG A 493 2.26 -7.01 -6.91
C ARG A 493 2.36 -6.86 -8.42
N TYR A 494 1.52 -6.00 -9.00
CA TYR A 494 1.36 -5.87 -10.45
C TYR A 494 1.47 -4.41 -10.88
N PRO A 495 2.69 -3.84 -10.88
CA PRO A 495 2.88 -2.44 -11.25
C PRO A 495 2.42 -2.19 -12.69
N VAL A 496 1.64 -1.12 -12.84
CA VAL A 496 1.07 -0.74 -14.13
C VAL A 496 2.15 -0.09 -15.00
N LYS A 497 2.51 -0.75 -16.10
CA LYS A 497 3.47 -0.25 -17.10
C LYS A 497 2.77 0.35 -18.32
N ARG A 498 1.65 1.06 -18.12
CA ARG A 498 0.84 1.65 -19.18
C ARG A 498 0.72 3.14 -19.00
N GLU A 499 0.57 3.84 -20.10
CA GLU A 499 0.45 5.30 -20.14
C GLU A 499 -0.98 5.72 -20.51
N GLY A 500 -1.28 7.00 -20.28
CA GLY A 500 -2.54 7.62 -20.64
C GLY A 500 -3.74 6.98 -19.96
N TYR A 501 -4.82 6.82 -20.70
CA TYR A 501 -6.08 6.31 -20.16
C TYR A 501 -5.96 4.89 -19.57
N GLN A 502 -5.15 4.03 -20.19
CA GLN A 502 -4.96 2.65 -19.73
C GLN A 502 -4.11 2.55 -18.44
N ALA A 503 -3.44 3.61 -18.01
CA ALA A 503 -2.79 3.64 -16.69
C ALA A 503 -3.80 3.54 -15.53
N ARG A 504 -5.09 3.79 -15.78
CA ARG A 504 -6.18 3.75 -14.80
C ARG A 504 -6.77 2.36 -14.56
N VAL A 505 -6.08 1.33 -14.95
CA VAL A 505 -6.52 -0.07 -14.92
C VAL A 505 -7.19 -0.48 -13.61
N TRP A 506 -6.56 -0.20 -12.46
CA TRP A 506 -7.11 -0.61 -11.16
C TRP A 506 -8.35 0.20 -10.76
N ALA A 507 -8.48 1.44 -11.20
CA ALA A 507 -9.71 2.22 -11.03
C ALA A 507 -10.88 1.61 -11.81
N PHE A 508 -10.65 1.16 -13.06
CA PHE A 508 -11.69 0.50 -13.85
C PHE A 508 -12.12 -0.84 -13.27
N CYS A 509 -11.17 -1.61 -12.71
CA CYS A 509 -11.48 -2.84 -12.00
C CYS A 509 -12.24 -2.56 -10.69
N ALA A 510 -11.80 -1.56 -9.93
CA ALA A 510 -12.42 -1.14 -8.66
C ALA A 510 -13.87 -0.69 -8.85
N GLU A 511 -14.18 0.06 -9.91
CA GLU A 511 -15.55 0.48 -10.23
C GLU A 511 -16.48 -0.73 -10.43
N ARG A 512 -15.99 -1.78 -11.16
CA ARG A 512 -16.78 -3.00 -11.37
C ARG A 512 -16.94 -3.82 -10.11
N LEU A 513 -15.88 -3.94 -9.30
CA LEU A 513 -15.98 -4.61 -8.01
C LEU A 513 -16.94 -3.87 -7.07
N GLY A 514 -16.84 -2.55 -6.98
CA GLY A 514 -17.75 -1.72 -6.18
C GLY A 514 -19.21 -1.86 -6.61
N SER A 515 -19.46 -1.87 -7.93
CA SER A 515 -20.78 -2.14 -8.49
C SER A 515 -21.30 -3.53 -8.11
N TYR A 516 -20.47 -4.57 -8.22
CA TYR A 516 -20.85 -5.94 -7.86
C TYR A 516 -21.16 -6.09 -6.37
N LEU A 517 -20.31 -5.52 -5.50
CA LEU A 517 -20.53 -5.55 -4.05
C LEU A 517 -21.84 -4.85 -3.66
N LEU A 518 -22.15 -3.73 -4.31
CA LEU A 518 -23.41 -3.03 -4.12
C LEU A 518 -24.60 -3.90 -4.53
N LEU A 519 -24.58 -4.47 -5.73
CA LEU A 519 -25.66 -5.33 -6.23
C LEU A 519 -25.84 -6.57 -5.36
N ARG A 520 -24.74 -7.22 -4.97
CA ARG A 520 -24.75 -8.38 -4.06
C ARG A 520 -25.43 -8.04 -2.73
N HIS A 521 -25.10 -6.89 -2.16
CA HIS A 521 -25.70 -6.42 -0.91
C HIS A 521 -27.21 -6.13 -1.08
N LEU A 522 -27.59 -5.45 -2.17
CA LEU A 522 -29.00 -5.11 -2.43
C LEU A 522 -29.85 -6.36 -2.64
N VAL A 523 -29.37 -7.33 -3.43
CA VAL A 523 -30.08 -8.59 -3.67
C VAL A 523 -30.22 -9.40 -2.38
N SER A 524 -29.18 -9.41 -1.54
CA SER A 524 -29.23 -10.15 -0.25
C SER A 524 -30.12 -9.47 0.77
N LYS A 525 -29.96 -8.17 0.99
CA LYS A 525 -30.64 -7.44 2.07
C LYS A 525 -32.10 -7.10 1.74
N TYR A 526 -32.39 -6.83 0.47
CA TYR A 526 -33.70 -6.41 -0.01
C TYR A 526 -34.37 -7.46 -0.90
N ALA A 527 -34.16 -8.74 -0.60
CA ALA A 527 -34.80 -9.85 -1.28
C ALA A 527 -36.34 -9.71 -1.21
N GLY A 528 -37.01 -9.78 -2.38
CA GLY A 528 -38.46 -9.63 -2.46
C GLY A 528 -38.99 -8.17 -2.44
N VAL A 529 -38.12 -7.17 -2.31
CA VAL A 529 -38.48 -5.74 -2.42
C VAL A 529 -38.05 -5.20 -3.79
N ASN A 530 -38.85 -4.35 -4.40
CA ASN A 530 -38.44 -3.65 -5.62
C ASN A 530 -37.51 -2.48 -5.27
N TRP A 531 -36.27 -2.81 -4.86
CA TRP A 531 -35.26 -1.83 -4.46
C TRP A 531 -34.85 -0.90 -5.63
N GLN A 532 -34.98 -1.38 -6.86
CA GLN A 532 -34.65 -0.56 -8.05
C GLN A 532 -35.54 0.69 -8.09
N GLN A 533 -36.84 0.52 -7.89
CA GLN A 533 -37.76 1.67 -7.85
C GLN A 533 -37.49 2.63 -6.70
N GLN A 534 -36.98 2.12 -5.58
CA GLN A 534 -36.77 2.92 -4.37
C GLN A 534 -35.41 3.66 -4.40
N PHE A 535 -34.35 3.03 -4.92
CA PHE A 535 -32.98 3.48 -4.72
C PHE A 535 -32.30 4.01 -6.00
N VAL A 536 -32.81 3.64 -7.20
CA VAL A 536 -32.25 4.13 -8.44
C VAL A 536 -32.70 5.58 -8.68
N GLY A 537 -31.72 6.42 -8.93
CA GLY A 537 -31.88 7.82 -9.31
C GLY A 537 -31.30 8.08 -10.71
N GLN A 538 -30.97 9.32 -10.98
CA GLN A 538 -30.40 9.79 -12.22
C GLN A 538 -28.98 10.28 -12.03
N LEU A 539 -28.03 9.77 -12.82
CA LEU A 539 -26.66 10.30 -12.86
C LEU A 539 -26.62 11.51 -13.77
N ASN A 540 -26.10 12.62 -13.26
CA ASN A 540 -25.97 13.88 -13.98
C ASN A 540 -24.50 14.25 -14.15
N LEU A 541 -24.15 14.79 -15.32
CA LEU A 541 -22.86 15.39 -15.64
C LEU A 541 -23.05 16.86 -15.98
N TYR A 542 -22.44 17.75 -15.22
CA TYR A 542 -22.41 19.17 -15.54
C TYR A 542 -21.55 19.45 -16.78
N THR A 543 -22.06 20.27 -17.68
CA THR A 543 -21.35 20.80 -18.85
C THR A 543 -21.61 22.28 -19.01
N GLU A 544 -20.61 23.03 -19.45
CA GLU A 544 -20.75 24.46 -19.78
C GLU A 544 -21.29 24.65 -21.20
N ASP A 545 -21.08 23.66 -22.08
CA ASP A 545 -21.54 23.69 -23.47
C ASP A 545 -22.74 22.76 -23.65
N ALA A 546 -23.89 23.35 -23.99
CA ALA A 546 -25.11 22.60 -24.29
C ALA A 546 -24.98 21.64 -25.49
N GLN A 547 -23.97 21.82 -26.33
CA GLN A 547 -23.70 20.94 -27.49
C GLN A 547 -22.58 19.95 -27.23
N ALA A 548 -21.94 19.98 -26.05
CA ALA A 548 -20.86 19.08 -25.71
C ALA A 548 -21.33 17.63 -25.67
N ALA A 549 -20.66 16.76 -26.40
CA ALA A 549 -20.82 15.33 -26.27
C ALA A 549 -19.86 14.79 -25.21
N TYR A 550 -20.33 13.96 -24.28
CA TYR A 550 -19.44 13.19 -23.42
C TYR A 550 -18.71 12.16 -24.26
N VAL A 551 -17.46 12.43 -24.56
CA VAL A 551 -16.56 11.43 -25.14
C VAL A 551 -15.93 10.70 -23.97
N GLY A 552 -16.41 9.50 -23.67
CA GLY A 552 -15.71 8.60 -22.76
C GLY A 552 -14.30 8.43 -23.33
N GLY A 553 -13.27 8.67 -22.50
CA GLY A 553 -11.89 8.61 -22.95
C GLY A 553 -11.62 7.31 -23.70
N ARG A 554 -11.18 7.43 -24.95
CA ARG A 554 -10.62 6.35 -25.74
C ARG A 554 -9.16 6.20 -25.43
#